data_d5d69db3459b68c2569ad3e1728126f1
#
_entry.id   d5d69db3459b68c2569ad3e1728126f1
#
_cell.length_a   1.000
_cell.length_b   1.000
_cell.length_c   1.000
_cell.angle_alpha   90.00
_cell.angle_beta   90.00
_cell.angle_gamma   90.00
#
_symmetry.space_group_name_H-M   'P 1'
#
loop_
_entity.id
_entity.type
_entity.pdbx_description
1 polymer ?
#
loop_
_entity_poly.entity_id
_entity_poly.type
_entity_poly.pdbx_seq_one_letter_code
_entity_poly.pdbx_strand_id
1 'polypeptide(L)'
;NEQCQIIIDEFENNEHKQIVGRSGGGIKPDVKKSTDIVYYITDDSKTTKIITSSLEKYIEEYKKEYPEVDKLREWKFCEGFNVQRYKPKEGYYKPHCEVVGMNGKENRVLVWMYYLNDLENGGTKFTNYNMIVHAKKGRLVIWPAYWTHTHCGVISNTQTKYIATGWYTFK
;
A
#
# COMPACT_ATOMS: atom_id res chain seq x y z
N ASN A 1 -10.31 -3.33 13.84
CA ASN A 1 -10.98 -4.34 12.97
C ASN A 1 -12.24 -3.79 12.28
N GLU A 2 -13.02 -2.99 12.97
CA GLU A 2 -14.20 -2.30 12.39
C GLU A 2 -13.81 -1.30 11.30
N GLN A 3 -12.75 -0.52 11.51
CA GLN A 3 -12.23 0.44 10.55
C GLN A 3 -11.87 -0.18 9.20
N CYS A 4 -11.28 -1.39 9.20
CA CYS A 4 -11.00 -2.10 7.95
C CYS A 4 -12.27 -2.43 7.17
N GLN A 5 -13.35 -2.79 7.86
CA GLN A 5 -14.61 -3.08 7.20
C GLN A 5 -15.23 -1.80 6.60
N ILE A 6 -15.17 -0.68 7.32
CA ILE A 6 -15.64 0.62 6.81
C ILE A 6 -14.93 0.99 5.51
N ILE A 7 -13.61 0.75 5.42
CA ILE A 7 -12.83 1.03 4.20
C ILE A 7 -13.25 0.11 3.05
N ILE A 8 -13.45 -1.19 3.33
CA ILE A 8 -13.91 -2.15 2.32
C ILE A 8 -15.32 -1.77 1.83
N ASP A 9 -16.23 -1.48 2.74
CA ASP A 9 -17.62 -1.11 2.41
C ASP A 9 -17.65 0.19 1.58
N GLU A 10 -16.85 1.19 1.94
CA GLU A 10 -16.74 2.42 1.14
C GLU A 10 -16.18 2.16 -0.26
N PHE A 11 -15.18 1.25 -0.38
CA PHE A 11 -14.64 0.83 -1.66
C PHE A 11 -15.71 0.15 -2.53
N GLU A 12 -16.44 -0.83 -1.98
CA GLU A 12 -17.43 -1.59 -2.74
C GLU A 12 -18.66 -0.73 -3.12
N ASN A 13 -19.08 0.19 -2.25
CA ASN A 13 -20.21 1.09 -2.52
C ASN A 13 -19.88 2.22 -3.52
N ASN A 14 -18.62 2.39 -3.92
CA ASN A 14 -18.18 3.41 -4.87
C ASN A 14 -17.68 2.80 -6.20
N GLU A 15 -18.43 1.88 -6.79
CA GLU A 15 -18.06 1.23 -8.06
C GLU A 15 -17.70 2.22 -9.17
N HIS A 16 -18.39 3.36 -9.22
CA HIS A 16 -18.14 4.41 -10.21
C HIS A 16 -16.75 5.08 -10.11
N LYS A 17 -16.06 4.93 -8.97
CA LYS A 17 -14.67 5.40 -8.75
C LYS A 17 -13.64 4.30 -9.01
N GLN A 18 -14.08 3.06 -9.18
CA GLN A 18 -13.17 1.94 -9.37
C GLN A 18 -12.52 1.98 -10.75
N ILE A 19 -11.22 1.84 -10.78
CA ILE A 19 -10.41 1.81 -12.01
C ILE A 19 -9.57 0.55 -12.07
N VAL A 20 -9.15 0.17 -13.28
CA VAL A 20 -8.17 -0.90 -13.48
C VAL A 20 -6.84 -0.48 -12.84
N GLY A 21 -6.29 -1.35 -12.00
CA GLY A 21 -5.02 -1.09 -11.32
C GLY A 21 -3.87 -0.87 -12.31
N ARG A 22 -3.02 0.11 -11.98
CA ARG A 22 -1.87 0.50 -12.79
C ARG A 22 -0.56 0.15 -12.09
N SER A 23 0.47 -0.16 -12.86
CA SER A 23 1.87 -0.15 -12.45
C SER A 23 2.57 1.11 -12.99
N GLY A 24 3.83 1.33 -12.64
CA GLY A 24 4.57 2.53 -13.06
C GLY A 24 4.59 2.84 -14.57
N GLY A 25 4.35 1.85 -15.41
CA GLY A 25 4.29 1.99 -16.87
C GLY A 25 2.88 1.94 -17.45
N GLY A 26 1.82 2.12 -16.64
CA GLY A 26 0.43 2.06 -17.10
C GLY A 26 -0.27 0.75 -16.74
N ILE A 27 -1.29 0.37 -17.51
CA ILE A 27 -2.03 -0.88 -17.33
C ILE A 27 -1.22 -2.03 -17.95
N LYS A 28 -0.70 -2.93 -17.09
CA LYS A 28 0.10 -4.10 -17.47
C LYS A 28 -0.39 -5.32 -16.68
N PRO A 29 -1.37 -6.09 -17.20
CA PRO A 29 -1.99 -7.19 -16.45
C PRO A 29 -1.04 -8.34 -16.08
N ASP A 30 0.06 -8.51 -16.80
CA ASP A 30 1.15 -9.46 -16.52
C ASP A 30 2.06 -9.01 -15.38
N VAL A 31 2.02 -7.72 -15.00
CA VAL A 31 2.75 -7.15 -13.87
C VAL A 31 1.85 -7.00 -12.66
N LYS A 32 0.68 -6.37 -12.84
CA LYS A 32 -0.30 -6.10 -11.79
C LYS A 32 -1.72 -6.27 -12.33
N LYS A 33 -2.54 -7.01 -11.61
CA LYS A 33 -3.97 -7.11 -11.86
C LYS A 33 -4.73 -6.84 -10.58
N SER A 34 -5.51 -5.75 -10.56
CA SER A 34 -6.32 -5.30 -9.42
C SER A 34 -7.41 -4.34 -9.89
N THR A 35 -8.34 -4.06 -8.98
CA THR A 35 -9.26 -2.92 -9.07
C THR A 35 -8.89 -1.94 -7.97
N ASP A 36 -8.69 -0.67 -8.32
CA ASP A 36 -8.18 0.35 -7.40
C ASP A 36 -9.16 1.54 -7.30
N ILE A 37 -9.23 2.18 -6.13
CA ILE A 37 -9.75 3.55 -5.96
C ILE A 37 -8.59 4.40 -5.44
N VAL A 38 -8.37 5.56 -6.09
CA VAL A 38 -7.43 6.57 -5.61
C VAL A 38 -8.15 7.52 -4.66
N TYR A 39 -7.59 7.71 -3.48
CA TYR A 39 -8.01 8.68 -2.48
C TYR A 39 -6.96 9.77 -2.32
N TYR A 40 -7.39 10.97 -2.00
CA TYR A 40 -6.52 12.09 -1.67
C TYR A 40 -6.70 12.49 -0.21
N ILE A 41 -5.65 13.06 0.40
CA ILE A 41 -5.71 13.52 1.80
C ILE A 41 -6.74 14.64 2.01
N THR A 42 -7.14 15.30 0.93
CA THR A 42 -8.17 16.35 0.91
C THR A 42 -9.60 15.81 0.75
N ASP A 43 -9.76 14.50 0.50
CA ASP A 43 -11.06 13.90 0.33
C ASP A 43 -11.81 13.84 1.66
N ASP A 44 -13.04 14.30 1.70
CA ASP A 44 -13.93 14.12 2.85
C ASP A 44 -14.57 12.72 2.84
N SER A 45 -13.73 11.70 3.04
CA SER A 45 -14.17 10.30 3.09
C SER A 45 -13.84 9.66 4.43
N LYS A 46 -14.58 8.61 4.80
CA LYS A 46 -14.27 7.83 6.00
C LYS A 46 -12.91 7.14 5.87
N THR A 47 -12.63 6.63 4.67
CA THR A 47 -11.33 5.98 4.35
C THR A 47 -10.18 6.93 4.58
N THR A 48 -10.24 8.16 4.06
CA THR A 48 -9.18 9.16 4.24
C THR A 48 -8.96 9.46 5.71
N LYS A 49 -10.03 9.74 6.47
CA LYS A 49 -9.96 10.06 7.90
C LYS A 49 -9.34 8.92 8.72
N ILE A 50 -9.75 7.68 8.47
CA ILE A 50 -9.22 6.49 9.16
C ILE A 50 -7.73 6.31 8.87
N ILE A 51 -7.34 6.36 7.59
CA ILE A 51 -5.95 6.12 7.17
C ILE A 51 -5.03 7.21 7.70
N THR A 52 -5.38 8.48 7.52
CA THR A 52 -4.52 9.59 7.95
C THR A 52 -4.32 9.61 9.46
N SER A 53 -5.40 9.53 10.26
CA SER A 53 -5.29 9.51 11.74
C SER A 53 -4.48 8.30 12.25
N SER A 54 -4.62 7.15 11.60
CA SER A 54 -3.86 5.96 11.99
C SER A 54 -2.36 6.12 11.66
N LEU A 55 -2.04 6.63 10.47
CA LEU A 55 -0.66 6.82 10.04
C LEU A 55 0.08 7.90 10.83
N GLU A 56 -0.59 8.98 11.22
CA GLU A 56 -0.01 10.01 12.11
C GLU A 56 0.54 9.39 13.40
N LYS A 57 -0.19 8.44 13.98
CA LYS A 57 0.25 7.74 15.18
C LYS A 57 1.43 6.80 14.91
N TYR A 58 1.30 5.90 13.92
CA TYR A 58 2.26 4.81 13.73
C TYR A 58 3.55 5.25 13.04
N ILE A 59 3.56 6.38 12.34
CA ILE A 59 4.80 6.93 11.79
C ILE A 59 5.73 7.43 12.91
N GLU A 60 5.17 7.96 14.00
CA GLU A 60 5.98 8.37 15.15
C GLU A 60 6.58 7.15 15.90
N GLU A 61 5.88 6.01 15.92
CA GLU A 61 6.45 4.75 16.43
C GLU A 61 7.58 4.25 15.52
N TYR A 62 7.41 4.32 14.21
CA TYR A 62 8.45 3.98 13.23
C TYR A 62 9.71 4.83 13.39
N LYS A 63 9.57 6.15 13.59
CA LYS A 63 10.68 7.08 13.81
C LYS A 63 11.46 6.77 15.10
N LYS A 64 10.78 6.34 16.15
CA LYS A 64 11.45 5.91 17.39
C LYS A 64 12.32 4.68 17.19
N GLU A 65 11.86 3.73 16.40
CA GLU A 65 12.60 2.51 16.06
C GLU A 65 13.74 2.78 15.08
N TYR A 66 13.54 3.71 14.14
CA TYR A 66 14.50 4.07 13.09
C TYR A 66 14.77 5.57 13.06
N PRO A 67 15.46 6.13 14.09
CA PRO A 67 15.62 7.60 14.24
C PRO A 67 16.41 8.25 13.11
N GLU A 68 17.18 7.47 12.35
CA GLU A 68 17.93 8.00 11.21
C GLU A 68 17.02 8.52 10.08
N VAL A 69 15.75 8.09 10.04
CA VAL A 69 14.80 8.58 9.03
C VAL A 69 14.47 10.06 9.18
N ASP A 70 14.54 10.60 10.41
CA ASP A 70 14.32 12.02 10.67
C ASP A 70 15.56 12.90 10.40
N LYS A 71 16.72 12.30 10.16
CA LYS A 71 17.95 13.00 9.74
C LYS A 71 18.01 13.20 8.21
N LEU A 72 17.06 12.63 7.49
CA LEU A 72 16.95 12.84 6.06
C LEU A 72 16.41 14.24 5.75
N ARG A 73 16.50 14.65 4.46
CA ARG A 73 15.77 15.80 3.96
C ARG A 73 14.29 15.70 4.36
N GLU A 74 13.65 16.84 4.61
CA GLU A 74 12.24 16.90 4.99
C GLU A 74 11.34 16.07 4.08
N TRP A 75 10.48 15.25 4.66
CA TRP A 75 9.55 14.39 3.96
C TRP A 75 8.15 14.44 4.59
N LYS A 76 7.13 14.12 3.84
CA LYS A 76 5.73 14.20 4.24
C LYS A 76 4.92 13.04 3.69
N PHE A 77 3.73 12.88 4.21
CA PHE A 77 2.72 12.00 3.62
C PHE A 77 2.42 12.43 2.18
N CYS A 78 2.38 11.47 1.25
CA CYS A 78 2.03 11.72 -0.14
C CYS A 78 0.55 12.13 -0.26
N GLU A 79 0.24 13.04 -1.17
CA GLU A 79 -1.11 13.60 -1.31
C GLU A 79 -2.16 12.56 -1.74
N GLY A 80 -1.74 11.46 -2.38
CA GLY A 80 -2.63 10.41 -2.84
C GLY A 80 -2.22 9.03 -2.34
N PHE A 81 -3.21 8.16 -2.14
CA PHE A 81 -3.03 6.75 -1.80
C PHE A 81 -4.10 5.89 -2.48
N ASN A 82 -3.93 4.57 -2.45
CA ASN A 82 -4.83 3.65 -3.13
C ASN A 82 -5.46 2.66 -2.14
N VAL A 83 -6.74 2.39 -2.31
CA VAL A 83 -7.37 1.16 -1.83
C VAL A 83 -7.47 0.22 -3.02
N GLN A 84 -7.02 -1.03 -2.84
CA GLN A 84 -6.87 -2.00 -3.92
C GLN A 84 -7.55 -3.31 -3.57
N ARG A 85 -8.36 -3.81 -4.50
CA ARG A 85 -8.96 -5.13 -4.45
C ARG A 85 -8.27 -6.05 -5.44
N TYR A 86 -7.84 -7.20 -4.96
CA TYR A 86 -7.31 -8.30 -5.76
C TYR A 86 -8.24 -9.50 -5.61
N LYS A 87 -8.94 -9.86 -6.67
CA LYS A 87 -9.75 -11.09 -6.72
C LYS A 87 -8.86 -12.34 -6.65
N PRO A 88 -9.40 -13.55 -6.44
CA PRO A 88 -8.63 -14.78 -6.53
C PRO A 88 -7.77 -14.82 -7.79
N LYS A 89 -6.49 -15.21 -7.64
CA LYS A 89 -5.45 -15.26 -8.68
C LYS A 89 -4.95 -13.89 -9.17
N GLU A 90 -5.46 -12.78 -8.66
CA GLU A 90 -4.95 -11.44 -8.97
C GLU A 90 -3.90 -10.98 -7.96
N GLY A 91 -3.00 -10.10 -8.38
CA GLY A 91 -1.95 -9.55 -7.52
C GLY A 91 -0.98 -8.63 -8.24
N TYR A 92 0.04 -8.21 -7.52
CA TYR A 92 1.24 -7.61 -8.09
C TYR A 92 2.28 -8.73 -8.24
N TYR A 93 2.43 -9.25 -9.45
CA TYR A 93 3.15 -10.50 -9.72
C TYR A 93 4.67 -10.32 -9.74
N LYS A 94 5.14 -9.19 -10.24
CA LYS A 94 6.56 -8.94 -10.47
C LYS A 94 7.23 -8.31 -9.25
N PRO A 95 8.41 -8.80 -8.84
CA PRO A 95 9.23 -8.11 -7.86
C PRO A 95 9.55 -6.69 -8.30
N HIS A 96 9.37 -5.73 -7.39
CA HIS A 96 9.63 -4.31 -7.65
C HIS A 96 10.02 -3.58 -6.36
N CYS A 97 10.60 -2.40 -6.52
CA CYS A 97 10.69 -1.38 -5.48
C CYS A 97 9.91 -0.13 -5.93
N GLU A 98 9.72 0.82 -5.03
CA GLU A 98 8.87 1.98 -5.30
C GLU A 98 9.62 3.16 -5.90
N VAL A 99 10.94 3.20 -5.75
CA VAL A 99 11.83 4.20 -6.37
C VAL A 99 12.38 3.61 -7.66
N VAL A 100 11.95 4.15 -8.79
CA VAL A 100 12.31 3.64 -10.13
C VAL A 100 13.03 4.69 -11.02
N GLY A 101 13.43 5.83 -10.44
CA GLY A 101 14.20 6.86 -11.12
C GLY A 101 13.49 7.54 -12.31
N MET A 102 12.15 7.41 -12.39
CA MET A 102 11.35 8.00 -13.48
C MET A 102 9.98 8.46 -13.00
N ASN A 103 9.45 9.51 -13.64
CA ASN A 103 8.07 10.00 -13.46
C ASN A 103 7.72 10.49 -12.03
N GLY A 104 8.65 11.18 -11.35
CA GLY A 104 8.41 11.78 -10.02
C GLY A 104 8.30 10.77 -8.88
N LYS A 105 8.71 9.51 -9.10
CA LYS A 105 8.70 8.46 -8.05
C LYS A 105 10.03 8.34 -7.32
N GLU A 106 11.04 9.05 -7.77
CA GLU A 106 12.37 9.15 -7.17
C GLU A 106 12.36 9.82 -5.79
N ASN A 107 11.31 10.55 -5.46
CA ASN A 107 11.15 11.25 -4.18
C ASN A 107 10.48 10.43 -3.07
N ARG A 108 10.13 9.15 -3.31
CA ARG A 108 9.54 8.29 -2.29
C ARG A 108 10.57 7.86 -1.26
N VAL A 109 10.21 7.98 0.01
CA VAL A 109 11.06 7.64 1.16
C VAL A 109 10.62 6.32 1.77
N LEU A 110 9.35 6.26 2.17
CA LEU A 110 8.75 5.09 2.80
C LEU A 110 7.49 4.68 2.04
N VAL A 111 7.21 3.42 2.10
CA VAL A 111 5.93 2.81 1.72
C VAL A 111 5.19 2.41 2.98
N TRP A 112 3.90 2.58 2.99
CA TRP A 112 3.02 2.03 4.00
C TRP A 112 1.92 1.20 3.34
N MET A 113 1.47 0.14 4.02
CA MET A 113 0.41 -0.72 3.53
C MET A 113 -0.37 -1.34 4.68
N TYR A 114 -1.69 -1.22 4.63
CA TYR A 114 -2.61 -1.95 5.50
C TYR A 114 -3.18 -3.15 4.76
N TYR A 115 -3.22 -4.30 5.41
CA TYR A 115 -4.11 -5.39 5.03
C TYR A 115 -5.48 -5.14 5.67
N LEU A 116 -6.53 -5.12 4.85
CA LEU A 116 -7.88 -4.81 5.32
C LEU A 116 -8.69 -6.06 5.67
N ASN A 117 -8.21 -7.24 5.27
CA ASN A 117 -8.81 -8.52 5.62
C ASN A 117 -7.76 -9.61 5.87
N ASP A 118 -8.18 -10.69 6.53
CA ASP A 118 -7.37 -11.87 6.72
C ASP A 118 -7.34 -12.73 5.45
N LEU A 119 -6.20 -13.38 5.20
CA LEU A 119 -6.04 -14.38 4.13
C LEU A 119 -5.25 -15.55 4.68
N GLU A 120 -5.72 -16.76 4.43
CA GLU A 120 -4.97 -17.99 4.76
C GLU A 120 -3.66 -18.08 3.98
N ASN A 121 -3.74 -17.79 2.67
CA ASN A 121 -2.63 -17.79 1.74
C ASN A 121 -2.61 -16.46 1.01
N GLY A 122 -1.81 -15.52 1.49
CA GLY A 122 -1.68 -14.19 0.92
C GLY A 122 -0.72 -13.35 1.73
N GLY A 123 -0.33 -12.20 1.15
CA GLY A 123 0.59 -11.31 1.82
C GLY A 123 1.52 -10.59 0.85
N THR A 124 2.69 -10.23 1.35
CA THR A 124 3.77 -9.58 0.59
C THR A 124 5.09 -10.30 0.85
N LYS A 125 5.76 -10.72 -0.20
CA LYS A 125 7.09 -11.33 -0.14
C LYS A 125 8.15 -10.26 -0.37
N PHE A 126 9.05 -10.09 0.59
CA PHE A 126 10.27 -9.29 0.47
C PHE A 126 11.40 -10.20 -0.01
N THR A 127 11.82 -10.04 -1.27
CA THR A 127 12.70 -10.98 -1.95
C THR A 127 14.12 -10.98 -1.37
N ASN A 128 14.65 -9.81 -1.01
CA ASN A 128 16.00 -9.68 -0.48
C ASN A 128 16.17 -10.33 0.91
N TYR A 129 15.07 -10.46 1.66
CA TYR A 129 15.07 -11.04 3.00
C TYR A 129 14.53 -12.47 3.04
N ASN A 130 14.05 -12.98 1.91
CA ASN A 130 13.31 -14.26 1.83
C ASN A 130 12.18 -14.35 2.86
N MET A 131 11.50 -13.22 3.12
CA MET A 131 10.49 -13.07 4.15
C MET A 131 9.12 -12.86 3.53
N ILE A 132 8.09 -13.46 4.14
CA ILE A 132 6.69 -13.19 3.80
C ILE A 132 6.01 -12.54 5.01
N VAL A 133 5.43 -11.36 4.77
CA VAL A 133 4.49 -10.74 5.68
C VAL A 133 3.09 -11.20 5.29
N HIS A 134 2.51 -12.08 6.12
CA HIS A 134 1.17 -12.62 5.86
C HIS A 134 0.09 -11.56 6.05
N ALA A 135 -0.93 -11.62 5.21
CA ALA A 135 -2.08 -10.73 5.29
C ALA A 135 -2.90 -11.04 6.55
N LYS A 136 -2.99 -10.04 7.42
CA LYS A 136 -3.80 -10.07 8.64
C LYS A 136 -4.57 -8.76 8.77
N LYS A 137 -5.87 -8.84 8.99
CA LYS A 137 -6.76 -7.67 9.10
C LYS A 137 -6.22 -6.66 10.11
N GLY A 138 -6.06 -5.41 9.67
CA GLY A 138 -5.51 -4.31 10.46
C GLY A 138 -3.99 -4.27 10.59
N ARG A 139 -3.25 -5.22 9.97
CA ARG A 139 -1.78 -5.17 9.97
C ARG A 139 -1.29 -4.03 9.10
N LEU A 140 -0.53 -3.11 9.71
CA LEU A 140 0.25 -2.10 9.02
C LEU A 140 1.68 -2.61 8.81
N VAL A 141 2.21 -2.36 7.63
CA VAL A 141 3.62 -2.56 7.29
C VAL A 141 4.17 -1.23 6.77
N ILE A 142 5.31 -0.79 7.29
CA ILE A 142 6.04 0.40 6.82
C ILE A 142 7.45 -0.06 6.46
N TRP A 143 7.94 0.33 5.27
CA TRP A 143 9.29 -0.04 4.82
C TRP A 143 9.89 1.02 3.89
N PRO A 144 11.24 1.08 3.77
CA PRO A 144 11.94 1.94 2.82
C PRO A 144 11.51 1.67 1.38
N ALA A 145 11.32 2.73 0.59
CA ALA A 145 10.84 2.63 -0.79
C ALA A 145 11.88 2.05 -1.78
N TYR A 146 13.11 1.82 -1.32
CA TYR A 146 14.27 1.53 -2.14
C TYR A 146 14.43 0.04 -2.48
N TRP A 147 15.42 -0.24 -3.35
CA TRP A 147 15.75 -1.58 -3.85
C TRP A 147 16.12 -2.59 -2.76
N THR A 148 16.53 -2.14 -1.58
CA THR A 148 16.74 -3.01 -0.42
C THR A 148 15.48 -3.75 0.02
N HIS A 149 14.30 -3.22 -0.31
CA HIS A 149 13.00 -3.78 0.03
C HIS A 149 12.20 -4.17 -1.21
N THR A 150 12.88 -4.80 -2.20
CA THR A 150 12.22 -5.37 -3.36
C THR A 150 11.18 -6.41 -2.92
N HIS A 151 9.95 -6.27 -3.41
CA HIS A 151 8.82 -7.07 -2.97
C HIS A 151 7.83 -7.38 -4.09
N CYS A 152 6.99 -8.39 -3.88
CA CYS A 152 5.85 -8.72 -4.73
C CYS A 152 4.69 -9.29 -3.90
N GLY A 153 3.50 -9.36 -4.51
CA GLY A 153 2.34 -9.95 -3.86
C GLY A 153 2.45 -11.47 -3.76
N VAL A 154 2.07 -12.03 -2.61
CA VAL A 154 1.73 -13.45 -2.49
C VAL A 154 0.28 -13.60 -2.92
N ILE A 155 0.06 -14.44 -3.92
CA ILE A 155 -1.23 -14.56 -4.61
C ILE A 155 -2.13 -15.55 -3.86
N SER A 156 -3.32 -15.11 -3.50
CA SER A 156 -4.37 -16.02 -3.04
C SER A 156 -5.13 -16.60 -4.22
N ASN A 157 -5.28 -17.92 -4.25
CA ASN A 157 -6.03 -18.60 -5.32
C ASN A 157 -7.54 -18.62 -5.06
N THR A 158 -7.97 -18.41 -3.82
CA THR A 158 -9.34 -18.66 -3.37
C THR A 158 -10.01 -17.45 -2.72
N GLN A 159 -9.24 -16.50 -2.20
CA GLN A 159 -9.76 -15.39 -1.41
C GLN A 159 -9.43 -14.03 -2.06
N THR A 160 -10.34 -13.09 -1.93
CA THR A 160 -10.14 -11.69 -2.33
C THR A 160 -9.29 -10.96 -1.28
N LYS A 161 -8.27 -10.26 -1.72
CA LYS A 161 -7.40 -9.43 -0.88
C LYS A 161 -7.75 -7.95 -1.05
N TYR A 162 -7.89 -7.27 0.10
CA TYR A 162 -8.01 -5.81 0.15
C TYR A 162 -6.84 -5.22 0.89
N ILE A 163 -6.25 -4.18 0.31
CA ILE A 163 -5.18 -3.38 0.94
C ILE A 163 -5.45 -1.89 0.76
N ALA A 164 -4.93 -1.08 1.69
CA ALA A 164 -4.73 0.34 1.47
C ALA A 164 -3.22 0.60 1.47
N THR A 165 -2.70 1.35 0.49
CA THR A 165 -1.26 1.58 0.33
C THR A 165 -0.95 2.95 -0.23
N GLY A 166 0.16 3.52 0.22
CA GLY A 166 0.66 4.82 -0.20
C GLY A 166 2.11 5.04 0.25
N TRP A 167 2.53 6.29 0.22
CA TRP A 167 3.93 6.65 0.37
C TRP A 167 4.11 7.87 1.26
N TYR A 168 5.31 7.97 1.82
CA TYR A 168 5.88 9.22 2.28
C TYR A 168 6.91 9.68 1.25
N THR A 169 6.95 10.96 0.95
CA THR A 169 7.78 11.54 -0.11
C THR A 169 8.59 12.73 0.42
N PHE A 170 9.78 12.94 -0.12
CA PHE A 170 10.52 14.18 0.10
C PHE A 170 9.70 15.38 -0.40
N LYS A 171 9.85 16.53 0.31
CA LYS A 171 9.36 17.83 -0.13
C LYS A 171 10.25 18.44 -1.20
#